data_68ca4b506d145327b00e5ebc0a7e1e25
#
_entry.id   68ca4b506d145327b00e5ebc0a7e1e25
#
_cell.length_a   1.000
_cell.length_b   1.000
_cell.length_c   1.000
_cell.angle_alpha   90.00
_cell.angle_beta   90.00
_cell.angle_gamma   90.00
#
_symmetry.space_group_name_H-M   'P 1'
#
loop_
_entity.id
_entity.type
_entity.pdbx_description
1 polymer ?
#
loop_
_entity_poly.entity_id
_entity_poly.type
_entity_poly.pdbx_seq_one_letter_code
_entity_poly.pdbx_strand_id
1 'polypeptide(L)'
;RERSAETSAIRERFTVSGAGGVVPAAPILYSGNLFLDPQVRVGVYEQEIDERYLADPLEAAIEKLYLSRDLPISETKVRQLLADYLFTEADRMTPLKRLSGGQKARFQIIAMLANDPQLLILDEPTNHLDLPSIEELETALAKYSGAILYVSHDNYFRREIGGEVVQIGAA
;
A
#
# COMPACT_ATOMS: atom_id res chain seq x y z
N ARG A 1 -18.59 13.26 8.16
CA ARG A 1 -17.67 14.36 7.77
C ARG A 1 -16.23 13.87 7.55
N GLU A 2 -15.74 12.85 8.25
CA GLU A 2 -14.37 12.30 8.08
C GLU A 2 -14.20 11.46 6.81
N ARG A 3 -15.22 10.70 6.39
CA ARG A 3 -15.18 9.93 5.13
C ARG A 3 -15.03 10.80 3.87
N SER A 4 -15.42 12.07 3.95
CA SER A 4 -15.23 13.05 2.89
C SER A 4 -13.76 13.48 2.74
N ALA A 5 -12.97 13.39 3.80
CA ALA A 5 -11.56 13.75 3.80
C ALA A 5 -10.66 12.66 3.17
N GLU A 6 -10.97 11.38 3.41
CA GLU A 6 -10.24 10.27 2.78
C GLU A 6 -10.47 10.22 1.27
N THR A 7 -11.71 10.45 0.82
CA THR A 7 -12.02 10.57 -0.61
C THR A 7 -11.35 11.80 -1.25
N SER A 8 -11.14 12.88 -0.48
CA SER A 8 -10.40 14.06 -0.92
C SER A 8 -8.89 13.78 -1.03
N ALA A 9 -8.31 13.02 -0.10
CA ALA A 9 -6.89 12.64 -0.13
C ALA A 9 -6.55 11.75 -1.34
N ILE A 10 -7.46 10.89 -1.77
CA ILE A 10 -7.33 10.11 -3.02
C ILE A 10 -7.29 11.04 -4.23
N ARG A 11 -8.07 12.15 -4.23
CA ARG A 11 -8.08 13.13 -5.33
C ARG A 11 -6.75 13.88 -5.51
N GLU A 12 -5.97 14.07 -4.46
CA GLU A 12 -4.73 14.85 -4.51
C GLU A 12 -3.50 14.01 -4.89
N ARG A 13 -3.57 12.68 -4.81
CA ARG A 13 -2.40 11.78 -5.00
C ARG A 13 -2.22 11.22 -6.41
N PHE A 14 -3.22 11.27 -7.27
CA PHE A 14 -3.07 10.77 -8.65
C PHE A 14 -2.50 11.84 -9.57
N THR A 15 -1.19 12.01 -9.57
CA THR A 15 -0.45 12.69 -10.63
C THR A 15 0.04 11.62 -11.63
N VAL A 16 -0.61 11.51 -12.77
CA VAL A 16 -0.15 10.62 -13.85
C VAL A 16 0.98 11.30 -14.60
N SER A 17 2.21 10.81 -14.49
CA SER A 17 3.30 11.21 -15.33
C SER A 17 3.37 10.31 -16.57
N GLY A 18 3.10 10.87 -17.74
CA GLY A 18 3.15 10.16 -19.02
C GLY A 18 4.56 9.90 -19.50
N ALA A 19 4.71 8.82 -20.26
CA ALA A 19 5.99 8.35 -20.81
C ALA A 19 6.60 9.30 -21.86
N GLY A 20 7.90 9.56 -21.71
CA GLY A 20 8.81 9.93 -22.82
C GLY A 20 8.66 11.31 -23.44
N GLY A 21 8.84 12.37 -22.67
CA GLY A 21 8.98 13.72 -23.14
C GLY A 21 9.38 14.65 -22.02
N VAL A 22 10.02 15.77 -22.30
CA VAL A 22 10.37 16.81 -21.34
C VAL A 22 9.18 17.10 -20.47
N VAL A 23 9.27 16.77 -19.17
CA VAL A 23 8.21 16.96 -18.20
C VAL A 23 7.87 18.46 -18.15
N PRO A 24 6.66 18.89 -18.51
CA PRO A 24 6.27 20.27 -18.28
C PRO A 24 6.27 20.56 -16.79
N ALA A 25 6.74 21.73 -16.41
CA ALA A 25 6.92 22.16 -15.01
C ALA A 25 5.59 22.31 -14.20
N ALA A 26 4.46 21.94 -14.76
CA ALA A 26 3.14 21.96 -14.11
C ALA A 26 2.48 20.58 -14.20
N PRO A 27 1.88 20.07 -13.12
CA PRO A 27 1.13 18.83 -13.16
C PRO A 27 -0.05 18.98 -14.14
N ILE A 28 -0.19 18.04 -15.07
CA ILE A 28 -1.37 17.96 -15.92
C ILE A 28 -2.50 17.39 -15.05
N LEU A 29 -3.41 18.25 -14.62
CA LEU A 29 -4.61 17.86 -13.92
C LEU A 29 -5.62 17.32 -14.93
N TYR A 30 -5.86 16.03 -14.94
CA TYR A 30 -7.00 15.46 -15.66
C TYR A 30 -8.27 15.72 -14.85
N SER A 31 -9.26 16.35 -15.48
CA SER A 31 -10.59 16.52 -14.88
C SER A 31 -11.42 15.26 -15.14
N GLY A 32 -11.85 14.62 -14.08
CA GLY A 32 -12.71 13.46 -14.13
C GLY A 32 -13.36 13.24 -12.77
N ASN A 33 -14.45 12.47 -12.74
CA ASN A 33 -15.09 12.06 -11.50
C ASN A 33 -14.87 10.56 -11.33
N LEU A 34 -14.19 10.17 -10.25
CA LEU A 34 -14.11 8.80 -9.80
C LEU A 34 -15.21 8.59 -8.75
N PHE A 35 -16.13 7.66 -9.04
CA PHE A 35 -17.15 7.27 -8.09
C PHE A 35 -16.81 5.89 -7.55
N LEU A 36 -16.53 5.83 -6.26
CA LEU A 36 -16.43 4.58 -5.52
C LEU A 36 -17.71 4.42 -4.70
N ASP A 37 -18.27 3.21 -4.72
CA ASP A 37 -19.36 2.88 -3.81
C ASP A 37 -18.85 3.05 -2.36
N PRO A 38 -19.58 3.76 -1.48
CA PRO A 38 -19.16 3.97 -0.09
C PRO A 38 -18.94 2.69 0.71
N GLN A 39 -19.46 1.55 0.25
CA GLN A 39 -19.28 0.25 0.88
C GLN A 39 -17.99 -0.46 0.47
N VAL A 40 -17.30 0.00 -0.58
CA VAL A 40 -16.04 -0.58 -1.02
C VAL A 40 -14.92 -0.19 -0.05
N ARG A 41 -14.33 -1.20 0.57
CA ARG A 41 -13.13 -1.01 1.38
C ARG A 41 -11.92 -0.94 0.47
N VAL A 42 -11.15 0.12 0.63
CA VAL A 42 -9.95 0.39 -0.18
C VAL A 42 -8.71 0.16 0.69
N GLY A 43 -7.75 -0.58 0.17
CA GLY A 43 -6.39 -0.68 0.70
C GLY A 43 -5.45 0.15 -0.17
N VAL A 44 -4.59 0.92 0.47
CA VAL A 44 -3.57 1.74 -0.23
C VAL A 44 -2.20 1.26 0.22
N TYR A 45 -1.32 1.03 -0.75
CA TYR A 45 0.09 0.77 -0.46
C TYR A 45 0.81 2.10 -0.29
N GLU A 46 1.24 2.38 0.94
CA GLU A 46 1.98 3.59 1.26
C GLU A 46 3.47 3.36 0.97
N GLN A 47 4.13 4.28 0.26
CA GLN A 47 5.56 4.17 -0.05
C GLN A 47 6.44 4.29 1.19
N GLU A 48 6.02 5.09 2.16
CA GLU A 48 6.73 5.29 3.42
C GLU A 48 5.88 4.86 4.60
N ILE A 49 6.53 4.34 5.62
CA ILE A 49 5.87 4.04 6.90
C ILE A 49 5.71 5.34 7.67
N ASP A 50 4.50 5.63 8.12
CA ASP A 50 4.20 6.79 8.95
C ASP A 50 5.11 6.83 10.18
N GLU A 51 5.73 7.99 10.43
CA GLU A 51 6.69 8.20 11.52
C GLU A 51 6.16 7.82 12.90
N ARG A 52 4.84 7.92 13.10
CA ARG A 52 4.18 7.57 14.37
C ARG A 52 4.37 6.09 14.77
N TYR A 53 4.71 5.21 13.83
CA TYR A 53 4.95 3.78 14.10
C TYR A 53 6.43 3.42 14.23
N LEU A 54 7.34 4.24 13.71
CA LEU A 54 8.75 3.90 13.54
C LEU A 54 9.48 3.61 14.87
N ALA A 55 9.08 4.25 15.94
CA ALA A 55 9.70 4.06 17.25
C ALA A 55 9.15 2.87 18.03
N ASP A 56 7.95 2.40 17.68
CA ASP A 56 7.25 1.34 18.39
C ASP A 56 7.83 -0.04 18.01
N PRO A 57 7.88 -1.01 18.93
CA PRO A 57 8.08 -2.42 18.60
C PRO A 57 7.06 -2.88 17.55
N LEU A 58 7.45 -3.80 16.67
CA LEU A 58 6.60 -4.27 15.57
C LEU A 58 5.19 -4.69 16.03
N GLU A 59 5.10 -5.44 17.12
CA GLU A 59 3.81 -5.88 17.67
C GLU A 59 2.94 -4.68 18.07
N ALA A 60 3.50 -3.71 18.80
CA ALA A 60 2.78 -2.51 19.21
C ALA A 60 2.42 -1.61 18.02
N ALA A 61 3.27 -1.57 16.99
CA ALA A 61 2.98 -0.85 15.75
C ALA A 61 1.78 -1.45 15.01
N ILE A 62 1.66 -2.79 14.95
CA ILE A 62 0.50 -3.48 14.38
C ILE A 62 -0.77 -3.17 15.18
N GLU A 63 -0.72 -3.28 16.50
CA GLU A 63 -1.88 -2.96 17.34
C GLU A 63 -2.34 -1.50 17.14
N LYS A 64 -1.41 -0.57 17.18
CA LYS A 64 -1.66 0.86 16.99
C LYS A 64 -2.24 1.17 15.61
N LEU A 65 -1.76 0.46 14.57
CA LEU A 65 -2.27 0.57 13.22
C LEU A 65 -3.76 0.17 13.16
N TYR A 66 -4.12 -0.98 13.70
CA TYR A 66 -5.50 -1.45 13.71
C TYR A 66 -6.42 -0.51 14.51
N LEU A 67 -5.99 -0.13 15.72
CA LEU A 67 -6.75 0.80 16.57
C LEU A 67 -6.94 2.17 15.91
N SER A 68 -5.93 2.68 15.19
CA SER A 68 -6.03 3.96 14.47
C SER A 68 -7.03 3.96 13.30
N ARG A 69 -7.46 2.76 12.89
CA ARG A 69 -8.45 2.54 11.82
C ARG A 69 -9.77 2.01 12.33
N ASP A 70 -9.99 2.07 13.65
CA ASP A 70 -11.18 1.51 14.31
C ASP A 70 -11.41 0.02 14.02
N LEU A 71 -10.31 -0.73 13.77
CA LEU A 71 -10.37 -2.16 13.50
C LEU A 71 -10.14 -2.96 14.78
N PRO A 72 -10.92 -4.04 15.00
CA PRO A 72 -10.72 -4.91 16.15
C PRO A 72 -9.39 -5.66 16.03
N ILE A 73 -8.65 -5.66 17.12
CA ILE A 73 -7.38 -6.38 17.22
C ILE A 73 -7.30 -7.10 18.57
N SER A 74 -6.75 -8.30 18.57
CA SER A 74 -6.45 -9.07 19.77
C SER A 74 -4.99 -9.53 19.73
N GLU A 75 -4.42 -9.84 20.86
CA GLU A 75 -3.06 -10.40 20.94
C GLU A 75 -2.90 -11.65 20.05
N THR A 76 -3.92 -12.53 20.05
CA THR A 76 -3.95 -13.69 19.18
C THR A 76 -3.87 -13.30 17.70
N LYS A 77 -4.61 -12.26 17.28
CA LYS A 77 -4.59 -11.78 15.89
C LYS A 77 -3.21 -11.19 15.54
N VAL A 78 -2.60 -10.46 16.45
CA VAL A 78 -1.24 -9.93 16.23
C VAL A 78 -0.24 -11.06 16.04
N ARG A 79 -0.26 -12.07 16.92
CA ARG A 79 0.61 -13.26 16.79
C ARG A 79 0.39 -14.00 15.48
N GLN A 80 -0.86 -14.13 15.05
CA GLN A 80 -1.20 -14.74 13.78
C GLN A 80 -0.62 -13.96 12.60
N LEU A 81 -0.78 -12.62 12.58
CA LEU A 81 -0.20 -11.76 11.55
C LEU A 81 1.33 -11.89 11.50
N LEU A 82 1.99 -11.88 12.68
CA LEU A 82 3.44 -12.05 12.73
C LEU A 82 3.88 -13.39 12.12
N ALA A 83 3.15 -14.46 12.41
CA ALA A 83 3.43 -15.78 11.85
C ALA A 83 3.15 -15.87 10.34
N ASP A 84 2.00 -15.36 9.88
CA ASP A 84 1.58 -15.38 8.48
C ASP A 84 2.55 -14.61 7.58
N TYR A 85 3.15 -13.54 8.11
CA TYR A 85 4.14 -12.71 7.42
C TYR A 85 5.58 -13.04 7.80
N LEU A 86 5.83 -14.24 8.35
CA LEU A 86 7.16 -14.79 8.61
C LEU A 86 8.08 -13.93 9.48
N PHE A 87 7.49 -13.19 10.41
CA PHE A 87 8.27 -12.50 11.44
C PHE A 87 8.69 -13.45 12.55
N THR A 88 9.91 -13.28 13.02
CA THR A 88 10.44 -14.05 14.14
C THR A 88 10.05 -13.43 15.49
N GLU A 89 10.22 -14.20 16.57
CA GLU A 89 10.02 -13.68 17.93
C GLU A 89 10.98 -12.50 18.25
N ALA A 90 12.18 -12.49 17.67
CA ALA A 90 13.11 -11.38 17.80
C ALA A 90 12.62 -10.11 17.08
N ASP A 91 11.96 -10.27 15.93
CA ASP A 91 11.39 -9.13 15.17
C ASP A 91 10.26 -8.47 15.93
N ARG A 92 9.45 -9.25 16.64
CA ARG A 92 8.28 -8.81 17.39
C ARG A 92 8.56 -7.63 18.31
N MET A 93 9.69 -7.69 19.05
CA MET A 93 10.10 -6.66 20.00
C MET A 93 11.03 -5.61 19.39
N THR A 94 11.37 -5.75 18.11
CA THR A 94 12.26 -4.83 17.42
C THR A 94 11.50 -3.58 16.98
N PRO A 95 12.01 -2.37 17.29
CA PRO A 95 11.43 -1.12 16.77
C PRO A 95 11.37 -1.13 15.24
N LEU A 96 10.23 -0.68 14.69
CA LEU A 96 9.95 -0.75 13.26
C LEU A 96 11.03 -0.08 12.39
N LYS A 97 11.62 1.02 12.86
CA LYS A 97 12.74 1.71 12.18
C LYS A 97 13.99 0.85 12.01
N ARG A 98 14.20 -0.17 12.86
CA ARG A 98 15.37 -1.06 12.84
C ARG A 98 15.17 -2.31 11.99
N LEU A 99 13.96 -2.57 11.53
CA LEU A 99 13.68 -3.68 10.65
C LEU A 99 14.35 -3.50 9.27
N SER A 100 14.63 -4.60 8.59
CA SER A 100 15.14 -4.59 7.22
C SER A 100 14.11 -4.03 6.24
N GLY A 101 14.52 -3.71 5.00
CA GLY A 101 13.62 -3.28 3.94
C GLY A 101 12.47 -4.26 3.71
N GLY A 102 12.77 -5.55 3.51
CA GLY A 102 11.76 -6.58 3.32
C GLY A 102 10.82 -6.76 4.52
N GLN A 103 11.32 -6.64 5.75
CA GLN A 103 10.47 -6.66 6.95
C GLN A 103 9.53 -5.44 7.02
N LYS A 104 10.02 -4.27 6.65
CA LYS A 104 9.20 -3.06 6.53
C LYS A 104 8.14 -3.19 5.44
N ALA A 105 8.48 -3.76 4.29
CA ALA A 105 7.53 -4.05 3.22
C ALA A 105 6.41 -4.99 3.72
N ARG A 106 6.73 -6.04 4.46
CA ARG A 106 5.72 -6.93 5.07
C ARG A 106 4.79 -6.19 6.03
N PHE A 107 5.32 -5.26 6.85
CA PHE A 107 4.46 -4.41 7.69
C PHE A 107 3.54 -3.50 6.83
N GLN A 108 4.03 -2.93 5.75
CA GLN A 108 3.22 -2.12 4.83
C GLN A 108 2.14 -2.95 4.13
N ILE A 109 2.43 -4.22 3.79
CA ILE A 109 1.44 -5.16 3.27
C ILE A 109 0.36 -5.47 4.33
N ILE A 110 0.75 -5.72 5.58
CA ILE A 110 -0.21 -5.86 6.70
C ILE A 110 -1.09 -4.61 6.80
N ALA A 111 -0.49 -3.42 6.71
CA ALA A 111 -1.22 -2.16 6.76
C ALA A 111 -2.20 -2.00 5.58
N MET A 112 -1.78 -2.35 4.37
CA MET A 112 -2.62 -2.29 3.17
C MET A 112 -3.83 -3.24 3.27
N LEU A 113 -3.64 -4.44 3.83
CA LEU A 113 -4.66 -5.48 3.89
C LEU A 113 -5.48 -5.49 5.19
N ALA A 114 -5.20 -4.61 6.15
CA ALA A 114 -5.75 -4.66 7.51
C ALA A 114 -7.29 -4.65 7.59
N ASN A 115 -7.96 -3.89 6.70
CA ASN A 115 -9.43 -3.76 6.66
C ASN A 115 -10.10 -4.71 5.67
N ASP A 116 -9.42 -5.78 5.24
CA ASP A 116 -9.92 -6.72 4.24
C ASP A 116 -10.49 -5.98 3.00
N PRO A 117 -9.64 -5.26 2.25
CA PRO A 117 -10.08 -4.41 1.16
C PRO A 117 -10.64 -5.22 -0.01
N GLN A 118 -11.52 -4.61 -0.80
CA GLN A 118 -12.05 -5.14 -2.06
C GLN A 118 -11.35 -4.51 -3.27
N LEU A 119 -10.69 -3.36 -3.05
CA LEU A 119 -9.90 -2.67 -4.05
C LEU A 119 -8.56 -2.28 -3.43
N LEU A 120 -7.47 -2.62 -4.10
CA LEU A 120 -6.13 -2.10 -3.80
C LEU A 120 -5.77 -0.99 -4.76
N ILE A 121 -5.14 0.05 -4.22
CA ILE A 121 -4.58 1.15 -5.01
C ILE A 121 -3.09 1.24 -4.72
N LEU A 122 -2.27 1.14 -5.78
CA LEU A 122 -0.82 1.17 -5.70
C LEU A 122 -0.29 2.24 -6.68
N ASP A 123 0.46 3.18 -6.16
CA ASP A 123 1.12 4.23 -6.96
C ASP A 123 2.63 4.01 -6.92
N GLU A 124 3.21 3.59 -8.06
CA GLU A 124 4.62 3.24 -8.22
C GLU A 124 5.17 2.37 -7.07
N PRO A 125 4.53 1.22 -6.78
CA PRO A 125 4.78 0.48 -5.54
C PRO A 125 6.17 -0.14 -5.43
N THR A 126 6.91 -0.25 -6.55
CA THR A 126 8.28 -0.78 -6.58
C THR A 126 9.34 0.28 -6.36
N ASN A 127 8.99 1.57 -6.39
CA ASN A 127 9.94 2.65 -6.19
C ASN A 127 10.59 2.59 -4.81
N HIS A 128 11.91 2.72 -4.79
CA HIS A 128 12.73 2.71 -3.57
C HIS A 128 12.74 1.39 -2.78
N LEU A 129 12.14 0.32 -3.34
CA LEU A 129 12.20 -1.00 -2.74
C LEU A 129 13.45 -1.76 -3.22
N ASP A 130 14.03 -2.52 -2.31
CA ASP A 130 15.02 -3.55 -2.66
C ASP A 130 14.32 -4.80 -3.24
N LEU A 131 15.06 -5.65 -3.92
CA LEU A 131 14.51 -6.83 -4.57
C LEU A 131 13.71 -7.74 -3.61
N PRO A 132 14.17 -8.04 -2.40
CA PRO A 132 13.38 -8.81 -1.43
C PRO A 132 12.03 -8.17 -1.08
N SER A 133 11.97 -6.84 -1.00
CA SER A 133 10.73 -6.10 -0.72
C SER A 133 9.74 -6.18 -1.88
N ILE A 134 10.24 -6.14 -3.13
CA ILE A 134 9.43 -6.32 -4.33
C ILE A 134 8.84 -7.72 -4.37
N GLU A 135 9.64 -8.77 -4.14
CA GLU A 135 9.20 -10.16 -4.11
C GLU A 135 8.10 -10.41 -3.05
N GLU A 136 8.23 -9.80 -1.87
CA GLU A 136 7.21 -9.87 -0.83
C GLU A 136 5.88 -9.21 -1.28
N LEU A 137 5.96 -8.04 -1.92
CA LEU A 137 4.80 -7.35 -2.45
C LEU A 137 4.11 -8.16 -3.56
N GLU A 138 4.87 -8.65 -4.53
CA GLU A 138 4.36 -9.49 -5.63
C GLU A 138 3.68 -10.76 -5.07
N THR A 139 4.31 -11.41 -4.10
CA THR A 139 3.73 -12.59 -3.43
C THR A 139 2.40 -12.28 -2.75
N ALA A 140 2.28 -11.13 -2.11
CA ALA A 140 1.04 -10.71 -1.47
C ALA A 140 -0.06 -10.40 -2.50
N LEU A 141 0.30 -9.69 -3.58
CA LEU A 141 -0.63 -9.34 -4.66
C LEU A 141 -1.11 -10.57 -5.44
N ALA A 142 -0.25 -11.56 -5.67
CA ALA A 142 -0.61 -12.82 -6.33
C ALA A 142 -1.67 -13.63 -5.54
N LYS A 143 -1.71 -13.48 -4.22
CA LYS A 143 -2.69 -14.13 -3.33
C LYS A 143 -3.97 -13.31 -3.16
N TYR A 144 -3.96 -12.06 -3.56
CA TYR A 144 -5.09 -11.17 -3.39
C TYR A 144 -6.17 -11.44 -4.45
N SER A 145 -7.41 -11.59 -4.02
CA SER A 145 -8.54 -11.96 -4.89
C SER A 145 -9.44 -10.79 -5.31
N GLY A 146 -9.19 -9.60 -4.76
CA GLY A 146 -9.95 -8.39 -5.09
C GLY A 146 -9.43 -7.66 -6.33
N ALA A 147 -9.98 -6.49 -6.60
CA ALA A 147 -9.53 -5.64 -7.69
C ALA A 147 -8.23 -4.90 -7.33
N ILE A 148 -7.34 -4.74 -8.29
CA ILE A 148 -6.10 -3.97 -8.13
C ILE A 148 -6.08 -2.86 -9.19
N LEU A 149 -5.93 -1.61 -8.74
CA LEU A 149 -5.64 -0.46 -9.58
C LEU A 149 -4.22 -0.01 -9.28
N TYR A 150 -3.34 -0.04 -10.28
CA TYR A 150 -1.96 0.36 -10.05
C TYR A 150 -1.39 1.20 -11.18
N VAL A 151 -0.42 2.05 -10.83
CA VAL A 151 0.44 2.76 -11.76
C VAL A 151 1.86 2.25 -11.54
N SER A 152 2.56 1.84 -12.58
CA SER A 152 3.96 1.46 -12.49
C SER A 152 4.69 1.66 -13.81
N HIS A 153 5.93 2.12 -13.72
CA HIS A 153 6.88 2.17 -14.83
C HIS A 153 7.73 0.89 -14.92
N ASP A 154 7.66 0.03 -13.92
CA ASP A 154 8.39 -1.24 -13.88
C ASP A 154 7.71 -2.26 -14.82
N ASN A 155 8.40 -2.59 -15.92
CA ASN A 155 7.88 -3.55 -16.89
C ASN A 155 7.83 -4.99 -16.37
N TYR A 156 8.71 -5.34 -15.41
CA TYR A 156 8.71 -6.67 -14.81
C TYR A 156 7.50 -6.81 -13.90
N PHE A 157 7.32 -5.88 -12.97
CA PHE A 157 6.16 -5.82 -12.09
C PHE A 157 4.84 -5.84 -12.86
N ARG A 158 4.72 -5.04 -13.92
CA ARG A 158 3.52 -5.01 -14.78
C ARG A 158 3.23 -6.36 -15.46
N ARG A 159 4.26 -7.12 -15.81
CA ARG A 159 4.11 -8.45 -16.41
C ARG A 159 3.65 -9.48 -15.40
N GLU A 160 4.20 -9.44 -14.18
CA GLU A 160 3.86 -10.37 -13.10
C GLU A 160 2.43 -10.14 -12.58
N ILE A 161 2.03 -8.89 -12.38
CA ILE A 161 0.68 -8.56 -11.89
C ILE A 161 -0.36 -8.66 -13.01
N GLY A 162 -0.01 -8.30 -14.23
CA GLY A 162 -0.92 -8.34 -15.39
C GLY A 162 -2.03 -7.31 -15.32
N GLY A 163 -3.15 -7.61 -15.98
CA GLY A 163 -4.35 -6.78 -16.02
C GLY A 163 -4.51 -5.98 -17.32
N GLU A 164 -5.62 -5.26 -17.43
CA GLU A 164 -5.91 -4.38 -18.56
C GLU A 164 -5.16 -3.05 -18.41
N VAL A 165 -4.58 -2.57 -19.50
CA VAL A 165 -3.88 -1.29 -19.52
C VAL A 165 -4.83 -0.18 -19.94
N VAL A 166 -5.04 0.78 -19.04
CA VAL A 166 -5.77 2.01 -19.35
C VAL A 166 -4.77 3.12 -19.62
N GLN A 167 -4.75 3.64 -20.85
CA GLN A 167 -3.97 4.83 -21.20
C GLN A 167 -4.74 6.09 -20.81
N ILE A 168 -4.12 6.92 -19.96
CA ILE A 168 -4.65 8.22 -19.58
C ILE A 168 -3.73 9.27 -20.23
N GLY A 169 -4.27 10.11 -21.10
CA GLY A 169 -3.53 11.15 -21.81
C GLY A 169 -4.18 11.50 -23.13
N ALA A 170 -3.74 12.60 -23.74
CA ALA A 170 -4.24 13.02 -25.03
C ALA A 170 -3.87 11.99 -26.11
N ALA A 171 -4.85 11.65 -26.93
CA ALA A 171 -4.64 11.00 -28.19
C ALA A 171 -3.85 11.92 -29.15
#